data_68cd09c40cb32e883ac542421d4965b5
#
_entry.id   68cd09c40cb32e883ac542421d4965b5
#
_cell.length_a   1.000
_cell.length_b   1.000
_cell.length_c   1.000
_cell.angle_alpha   90.00
_cell.angle_beta   90.00
_cell.angle_gamma   90.00
#
_symmetry.space_group_name_H-M   'P 1'
#
loop_
_entity.id
_entity.type
_entity.pdbx_description
1 polymer ?
#
loop_
_entity_poly.entity_id
_entity_poly.type
_entity_poly.pdbx_seq_one_letter_code
_entity_poly.pdbx_strand_id
1 'polypeptide(L)'
;FLFIMISCGSDEISEGNSSVGKSSNVAPGLESNSASSSGSKENVFRINFSDPPTFDPHLVTDTTSASIIVEIFSGLVTLNKDLDIIPDLAESWEVSDDGMVYTFNLRDDIKFSNGENVTAQDFKWSIERSANPDTGSYNADVYLGDIIGVKEVIDSNGGIQEVEGVKAIDDKTLEITIDSPKTYFLAKLTYPTAFVLSQKYLESMGDDWIDSPVGTGPFVLQEYQIGQILKLKRNDLYWGEKSKVDGVIMNLAGGVSMAMYENDEIDITGVGLADLERVKDPNDPLSKDLVDVPPQFTLSYIGFNVNMAPFDDENFRKALSHAVDKELIADKIYSGLTKPAYAVIPPGFPGYSPSIKGLDFNPELAKDYLSKSKYAEPANRPRIIVTIPGTGGSPGMDTEVISDMWRETLGVEVEIQQVEWATYLQDMNRKRLQVWAGSGWQADYPDPQDFIDILFYSESDVNHGNYKNEKVDDLILEARTELDQNRRFLLYNQAEQIVVDEAPIFPLWFDTDGYALVKPWVKGYSFTPIIVPKYKDMYILHLNKG
;
A
#
# COMPACT_ATOMS: atom_id res chain seq x y z
N PHE A 1 -0.61 -3.79 -6.20
CA PHE A 1 -1.60 -2.82 -6.68
C PHE A 1 -1.51 -2.73 -8.19
N LEU A 2 -2.43 -3.32 -8.89
CA LEU A 2 -2.72 -2.92 -10.26
C LEU A 2 -3.79 -1.83 -10.16
N PHE A 3 -3.43 -0.63 -9.71
CA PHE A 3 -4.27 0.53 -9.90
C PHE A 3 -4.37 0.74 -11.42
N ILE A 4 -5.50 0.35 -11.99
CA ILE A 4 -5.85 0.75 -13.34
C ILE A 4 -6.17 2.23 -13.27
N MET A 5 -5.14 3.07 -13.41
CA MET A 5 -5.34 4.46 -13.78
C MET A 5 -5.89 4.42 -15.20
N ILE A 6 -7.20 4.49 -15.36
CA ILE A 6 -7.85 4.69 -16.65
C ILE A 6 -7.58 6.15 -17.04
N SER A 7 -6.44 6.37 -17.70
CA SER A 7 -6.22 7.59 -18.44
C SER A 7 -7.02 7.50 -19.75
N CYS A 8 -8.25 7.98 -19.75
CA CYS A 8 -8.97 8.29 -20.97
C CYS A 8 -8.42 9.60 -21.56
N GLY A 9 -7.37 9.50 -22.37
CA GLY A 9 -6.97 10.59 -23.26
C GLY A 9 -7.95 10.65 -24.43
N SER A 10 -8.86 11.62 -24.42
CA SER A 10 -9.60 12.01 -25.63
C SER A 10 -8.74 12.96 -26.45
N ASP A 11 -8.21 12.46 -27.58
CA ASP A 11 -7.59 13.29 -28.59
C ASP A 11 -8.64 14.16 -29.28
N GLU A 12 -8.72 15.43 -28.93
CA GLU A 12 -9.31 16.43 -29.82
C GLU A 12 -8.28 16.89 -30.86
N ILE A 13 -8.53 16.51 -32.11
CA ILE A 13 -7.80 17.01 -33.29
C ILE A 13 -8.22 18.46 -33.51
N SER A 14 -7.35 19.42 -33.20
CA SER A 14 -7.47 20.77 -33.72
C SER A 14 -6.49 20.99 -34.88
N GLU A 15 -7.01 21.06 -36.10
CA GLU A 15 -6.28 21.55 -37.25
C GLU A 15 -5.94 23.04 -37.10
N GLY A 16 -4.67 23.35 -37.07
CA GLY A 16 -4.14 24.71 -37.07
C GLY A 16 -2.91 24.80 -37.96
N ASN A 17 -3.13 25.22 -39.19
CA ASN A 17 -2.14 25.43 -40.28
C ASN A 17 -1.29 26.69 -40.00
N SER A 18 0.06 26.60 -40.00
CA SER A 18 0.92 27.63 -40.62
C SER A 18 2.42 27.27 -40.60
N SER A 19 2.90 27.08 -41.68
CA SER A 19 4.12 27.33 -42.50
C SER A 19 5.45 27.76 -41.83
N VAL A 20 6.49 27.03 -42.27
CA VAL A 20 7.84 27.43 -42.77
C VAL A 20 8.93 27.80 -41.75
N GLY A 21 9.99 26.99 -41.79
CA GLY A 21 11.31 27.32 -41.29
C GLY A 21 12.28 26.13 -41.37
N LYS A 22 12.85 25.90 -42.58
CA LYS A 22 13.95 24.93 -42.75
C LYS A 22 15.23 25.45 -42.10
N SER A 23 15.86 24.65 -41.26
CA SER A 23 17.30 24.68 -41.06
C SER A 23 17.81 23.26 -40.82
N SER A 24 18.60 22.83 -41.80
CA SER A 24 19.33 21.57 -41.81
C SER A 24 20.59 21.68 -40.94
N ASN A 25 20.79 20.78 -40.00
CA ASN A 25 22.13 20.38 -39.60
C ASN A 25 22.13 18.87 -39.28
N VAL A 26 22.77 18.16 -40.19
CA VAL A 26 23.12 16.75 -40.13
C VAL A 26 24.36 16.64 -39.25
N ALA A 27 24.32 15.89 -38.19
CA ALA A 27 25.48 15.38 -37.45
C ALA A 27 25.55 13.84 -37.57
N PRO A 28 26.77 13.27 -37.63
CA PRO A 28 27.02 11.98 -38.27
C PRO A 28 26.66 10.76 -37.40
N GLY A 29 26.36 9.68 -38.11
CA GLY A 29 25.93 8.39 -37.59
C GLY A 29 26.81 7.79 -36.51
N LEU A 30 26.15 7.29 -35.51
CA LEU A 30 26.67 6.28 -34.63
C LEU A 30 26.35 4.90 -35.24
N GLU A 31 27.38 4.27 -35.78
CA GLU A 31 27.31 2.87 -36.21
C GLU A 31 26.95 2.00 -35.02
N SER A 32 25.84 1.30 -35.16
CA SER A 32 25.46 0.23 -34.21
C SER A 32 26.45 -0.93 -34.38
N ASN A 33 27.41 -1.02 -33.48
CA ASN A 33 28.19 -2.24 -33.30
C ASN A 33 27.28 -3.32 -32.69
N SER A 34 26.65 -4.11 -33.52
CA SER A 34 26.08 -5.40 -33.14
C SER A 34 27.21 -6.38 -32.85
N ALA A 35 27.75 -6.33 -31.65
CA ALA A 35 28.53 -7.43 -31.13
C ALA A 35 27.57 -8.58 -30.77
N SER A 36 27.49 -9.58 -31.63
CA SER A 36 26.87 -10.88 -31.34
C SER A 36 27.65 -11.58 -30.23
N SER A 37 27.36 -11.25 -28.97
CA SER A 37 27.69 -12.14 -27.87
C SER A 37 26.60 -13.21 -27.83
N SER A 38 27.00 -14.47 -27.93
CA SER A 38 26.21 -15.66 -27.59
C SER A 38 26.03 -15.68 -26.07
N GLY A 39 25.32 -14.66 -25.53
CA GLY A 39 24.90 -14.61 -24.15
C GLY A 39 23.60 -15.40 -23.99
N SER A 40 23.53 -16.26 -22.98
CA SER A 40 22.28 -16.81 -22.48
C SER A 40 21.25 -15.66 -22.38
N LYS A 41 20.04 -15.85 -22.94
CA LYS A 41 18.97 -14.88 -22.74
C LYS A 41 18.76 -14.73 -21.24
N GLU A 42 18.88 -13.50 -20.72
CA GLU A 42 18.60 -13.20 -19.32
C GLU A 42 17.15 -13.57 -19.00
N ASN A 43 16.95 -14.26 -17.87
CA ASN A 43 15.64 -14.59 -17.33
C ASN A 43 15.09 -13.38 -16.57
N VAL A 44 14.58 -12.37 -17.27
CA VAL A 44 14.12 -11.12 -16.68
C VAL A 44 12.61 -11.00 -16.82
N PHE A 45 11.93 -10.66 -15.74
CA PHE A 45 10.51 -10.35 -15.71
C PHE A 45 10.30 -8.83 -15.90
N ARG A 46 9.34 -8.43 -16.71
CA ARG A 46 9.07 -7.04 -17.08
C ARG A 46 7.64 -6.65 -16.75
N ILE A 47 7.47 -5.51 -16.09
CA ILE A 47 6.17 -5.00 -15.64
C ILE A 47 6.14 -3.47 -15.71
N ASN A 48 4.95 -2.88 -15.90
CA ASN A 48 4.73 -1.47 -15.61
C ASN A 48 4.57 -1.28 -14.10
N PHE A 49 5.14 -0.21 -13.58
CA PHE A 49 5.09 0.10 -12.17
C PHE A 49 5.05 1.63 -11.98
N SER A 50 4.79 2.09 -10.74
CA SER A 50 4.84 3.50 -10.38
C SER A 50 6.12 3.82 -9.60
N ASP A 51 6.56 5.07 -9.63
CA ASP A 51 7.70 5.50 -8.83
C ASP A 51 7.43 5.26 -7.33
N PRO A 52 8.33 4.55 -6.63
CA PRO A 52 8.22 4.41 -5.18
C PRO A 52 8.65 5.71 -4.51
N PRO A 53 7.86 6.28 -3.58
CA PRO A 53 8.27 7.43 -2.78
C PRO A 53 9.53 7.22 -1.96
N THR A 54 9.82 5.99 -1.52
CA THR A 54 11.00 5.66 -0.73
C THR A 54 11.44 4.22 -0.91
N PHE A 55 12.73 3.95 -0.65
CA PHE A 55 13.29 2.61 -0.44
C PHE A 55 13.63 2.36 1.03
N ASP A 56 13.47 3.34 1.92
CA ASP A 56 13.70 3.17 3.35
C ASP A 56 12.54 2.39 3.99
N PRO A 57 12.77 1.16 4.50
CA PRO A 57 11.72 0.35 5.10
C PRO A 57 11.09 0.99 6.35
N HIS A 58 11.83 1.85 7.06
CA HIS A 58 11.34 2.52 8.25
C HIS A 58 10.49 3.77 7.95
N LEU A 59 10.49 4.26 6.68
CA LEU A 59 9.72 5.42 6.24
C LEU A 59 8.53 5.07 5.34
N VAL A 60 8.33 3.79 5.03
CA VAL A 60 7.28 3.36 4.11
C VAL A 60 5.89 3.59 4.70
N THR A 61 5.02 4.22 3.90
CA THR A 61 3.60 4.46 4.25
C THR A 61 2.67 4.14 3.07
N ASP A 62 3.17 3.46 2.04
CA ASP A 62 2.44 3.18 0.82
C ASP A 62 2.80 1.83 0.20
N THR A 63 1.85 1.29 -0.56
CA THR A 63 1.96 -0.03 -1.17
C THR A 63 2.94 -0.10 -2.33
N THR A 64 3.20 1.03 -3.01
CA THR A 64 4.16 1.09 -4.13
C THR A 64 5.58 0.88 -3.60
N SER A 65 5.97 1.66 -2.57
CA SER A 65 7.25 1.49 -1.88
C SER A 65 7.36 0.11 -1.23
N ALA A 66 6.33 -0.32 -0.49
CA ALA A 66 6.33 -1.62 0.21
C ALA A 66 6.55 -2.79 -0.74
N SER A 67 5.94 -2.77 -1.95
CA SER A 67 6.10 -3.84 -2.96
C SER A 67 7.53 -4.03 -3.46
N ILE A 68 8.36 -2.99 -3.39
CA ILE A 68 9.79 -3.08 -3.73
C ILE A 68 10.62 -3.43 -2.50
N ILE A 69 10.28 -2.84 -1.37
CA ILE A 69 11.01 -3.01 -0.11
C ILE A 69 11.02 -4.47 0.34
N VAL A 70 9.90 -5.19 0.23
CA VAL A 70 9.81 -6.61 0.60
C VAL A 70 10.65 -7.54 -0.29
N GLU A 71 11.09 -7.08 -1.46
CA GLU A 71 11.98 -7.83 -2.34
C GLU A 71 13.47 -7.55 -2.04
N ILE A 72 13.79 -6.39 -1.43
CA ILE A 72 15.17 -5.95 -1.14
C ILE A 72 15.55 -6.25 0.31
N PHE A 73 14.62 -6.14 1.25
CA PHE A 73 14.85 -6.29 2.68
C PHE A 73 14.02 -7.43 3.26
N SER A 74 14.37 -7.86 4.46
CA SER A 74 13.64 -8.89 5.22
C SER A 74 13.57 -8.54 6.70
N GLY A 75 12.61 -9.18 7.40
CA GLY A 75 12.43 -9.10 8.83
C GLY A 75 12.78 -10.42 9.55
N LEU A 76 12.39 -10.51 10.82
CA LEU A 76 12.51 -11.73 11.61
C LEU A 76 11.60 -12.83 11.06
N VAL A 77 10.40 -12.45 10.69
CA VAL A 77 9.32 -13.30 10.15
C VAL A 77 8.74 -12.67 8.90
N THR A 78 8.07 -13.46 8.08
CA THR A 78 7.39 -13.01 6.86
C THR A 78 6.05 -13.73 6.72
N LEU A 79 5.22 -13.28 5.77
CA LEU A 79 4.01 -14.00 5.38
C LEU A 79 4.26 -14.85 4.14
N ASN A 80 3.70 -16.05 4.13
CA ASN A 80 3.65 -16.85 2.91
C ASN A 80 2.45 -16.43 2.04
N LYS A 81 2.30 -17.04 0.85
CA LYS A 81 1.18 -16.76 -0.06
C LYS A 81 -0.21 -17.09 0.51
N ASP A 82 -0.27 -17.95 1.53
CA ASP A 82 -1.50 -18.37 2.22
C ASP A 82 -1.75 -17.51 3.47
N LEU A 83 -0.91 -16.47 3.69
CA LEU A 83 -0.93 -15.50 4.79
C LEU A 83 -0.58 -16.08 6.16
N ASP A 84 0.07 -17.23 6.21
CA ASP A 84 0.63 -17.74 7.46
C ASP A 84 1.94 -17.01 7.78
N ILE A 85 2.15 -16.72 9.04
CA ILE A 85 3.43 -16.20 9.55
C ILE A 85 4.45 -17.33 9.55
N ILE A 86 5.54 -17.15 8.81
CA ILE A 86 6.61 -18.13 8.69
C ILE A 86 7.97 -17.52 9.06
N PRO A 87 8.97 -18.37 9.47
CA PRO A 87 10.34 -17.94 9.68
C PRO A 87 10.94 -17.26 8.44
N ASP A 88 11.63 -16.12 8.66
CA ASP A 88 12.47 -15.47 7.64
C ASP A 88 13.92 -15.43 8.12
N LEU A 89 14.46 -14.29 8.54
CA LEU A 89 15.83 -14.20 9.06
C LEU A 89 15.98 -14.87 10.45
N ALA A 90 14.92 -14.94 11.24
CA ALA A 90 14.85 -15.87 12.36
C ALA A 90 14.48 -17.26 11.84
N GLU A 91 15.22 -18.32 12.21
CA GLU A 91 14.87 -19.70 11.90
C GLU A 91 13.76 -20.24 12.82
N SER A 92 13.64 -19.69 14.02
CA SER A 92 12.63 -20.03 15.02
C SER A 92 12.45 -18.91 16.04
N TRP A 93 11.37 -18.99 16.78
CA TRP A 93 11.13 -18.16 17.96
C TRP A 93 10.42 -18.94 19.06
N GLU A 94 10.58 -18.46 20.28
CA GLU A 94 9.88 -18.95 21.46
C GLU A 94 9.12 -17.78 22.10
N VAL A 95 7.98 -18.07 22.72
CA VAL A 95 7.17 -17.08 23.44
C VAL A 95 7.04 -17.53 24.87
N SER A 96 7.28 -16.64 25.82
CA SER A 96 7.11 -16.92 27.26
C SER A 96 5.67 -17.30 27.60
N ASP A 97 5.49 -18.00 28.72
CA ASP A 97 4.16 -18.48 29.18
C ASP A 97 3.14 -17.35 29.41
N ASP A 98 3.60 -16.15 29.74
CA ASP A 98 2.77 -14.94 29.86
C ASP A 98 2.50 -14.22 28.54
N GLY A 99 3.11 -14.69 27.43
CA GLY A 99 2.91 -14.14 26.10
C GLY A 99 3.60 -12.79 25.84
N MET A 100 4.52 -12.38 26.71
CA MET A 100 5.12 -11.05 26.65
C MET A 100 6.55 -11.03 26.10
N VAL A 101 7.31 -12.11 26.23
CA VAL A 101 8.70 -12.17 25.78
C VAL A 101 8.83 -13.10 24.58
N TYR A 102 9.37 -12.58 23.51
CA TYR A 102 9.66 -13.30 22.27
C TYR A 102 11.17 -13.44 22.12
N THR A 103 11.67 -14.67 22.09
CA THR A 103 13.09 -14.97 21.85
C THR A 103 13.26 -15.52 20.45
N PHE A 104 13.90 -14.76 19.57
CA PHE A 104 14.17 -15.12 18.18
C PHE A 104 15.57 -15.69 18.03
N ASN A 105 15.70 -16.83 17.36
CA ASN A 105 16.97 -17.44 16.99
C ASN A 105 17.24 -17.14 15.53
N LEU A 106 18.27 -16.36 15.23
CA LEU A 106 18.65 -15.98 13.87
C LEU A 106 19.37 -17.13 13.17
N ARG A 107 19.17 -17.25 11.86
CA ARG A 107 19.91 -18.21 11.00
C ARG A 107 21.40 -17.95 11.05
N ASP A 108 22.21 -18.99 10.84
CA ASP A 108 23.67 -18.91 10.96
C ASP A 108 24.33 -18.16 9.79
N ASP A 109 23.79 -18.25 8.59
CA ASP A 109 24.40 -17.83 7.33
C ASP A 109 23.74 -16.62 6.67
N ILE A 110 22.95 -15.86 7.41
CA ILE A 110 22.30 -14.65 6.89
C ILE A 110 23.31 -13.53 6.69
N LYS A 111 23.21 -12.90 5.51
CA LYS A 111 24.08 -11.80 5.11
C LYS A 111 23.29 -10.66 4.47
N PHE A 112 23.78 -9.47 4.67
CA PHE A 112 23.43 -8.37 3.81
C PHE A 112 23.98 -8.56 2.39
N SER A 113 23.40 -7.90 1.42
CA SER A 113 23.78 -8.02 0.01
C SER A 113 25.20 -7.52 -0.32
N ASN A 114 25.82 -6.77 0.60
CA ASN A 114 27.24 -6.38 0.54
C ASN A 114 28.19 -7.44 1.11
N GLY A 115 27.67 -8.55 1.66
CA GLY A 115 28.42 -9.67 2.22
C GLY A 115 28.70 -9.58 3.72
N GLU A 116 28.31 -8.53 4.40
CA GLU A 116 28.38 -8.41 5.87
C GLU A 116 27.39 -9.38 6.53
N ASN A 117 27.77 -9.95 7.67
CA ASN A 117 26.86 -10.84 8.41
C ASN A 117 25.77 -10.01 9.09
N VAL A 118 24.56 -10.56 9.19
CA VAL A 118 23.47 -10.00 9.99
C VAL A 118 23.55 -10.55 11.41
N THR A 119 23.36 -9.68 12.39
CA THR A 119 23.39 -10.00 13.81
C THR A 119 22.15 -9.51 14.53
N ALA A 120 21.90 -10.01 15.73
CA ALA A 120 20.83 -9.52 16.61
C ALA A 120 21.02 -8.03 16.98
N GLN A 121 22.27 -7.55 16.99
CA GLN A 121 22.55 -6.13 17.22
C GLN A 121 22.06 -5.24 16.07
N ASP A 122 22.12 -5.72 14.81
CA ASP A 122 21.58 -4.99 13.67
C ASP A 122 20.04 -4.85 13.79
N PHE A 123 19.34 -5.90 14.25
CA PHE A 123 17.90 -5.83 14.52
C PHE A 123 17.57 -4.85 15.65
N LYS A 124 18.31 -4.92 16.76
CA LYS A 124 18.13 -3.97 17.88
C LYS A 124 18.27 -2.55 17.38
N TRP A 125 19.36 -2.26 16.70
CA TRP A 125 19.61 -0.93 16.14
C TRP A 125 18.54 -0.50 15.13
N SER A 126 18.05 -1.41 14.30
CA SER A 126 17.00 -1.11 13.31
C SER A 126 15.69 -0.70 13.96
N ILE A 127 15.27 -1.39 15.02
CA ILE A 127 14.08 -1.03 15.82
C ILE A 127 14.29 0.34 16.49
N GLU A 128 15.46 0.56 17.08
CA GLU A 128 15.84 1.84 17.69
C GLU A 128 15.86 2.98 16.66
N ARG A 129 16.41 2.75 15.45
CA ARG A 129 16.38 3.71 14.36
C ARG A 129 14.95 4.03 13.93
N SER A 130 14.10 3.00 13.78
CA SER A 130 12.71 3.21 13.40
C SER A 130 11.96 4.07 14.42
N ALA A 131 12.20 3.86 15.72
CA ALA A 131 11.61 4.61 16.82
C ALA A 131 12.22 6.01 17.01
N ASN A 132 13.43 6.25 16.48
CA ASN A 132 14.11 7.55 16.67
C ASN A 132 13.36 8.66 15.91
N PRO A 133 12.94 9.75 16.60
CA PRO A 133 12.27 10.89 15.95
C PRO A 133 13.02 11.51 14.77
N ASP A 134 14.36 11.47 14.81
CA ASP A 134 15.21 12.01 13.72
C ASP A 134 15.06 11.20 12.42
N THR A 135 14.62 9.94 12.49
CA THR A 135 14.29 9.11 11.33
C THR A 135 13.03 9.60 10.63
N GLY A 136 12.07 10.14 11.39
CA GLY A 136 10.83 10.67 10.85
C GLY A 136 9.83 9.61 10.39
N SER A 137 9.86 8.41 11.00
CA SER A 137 8.89 7.35 10.73
C SER A 137 7.49 7.73 11.23
N TYR A 138 6.50 7.69 10.35
CA TYR A 138 5.08 7.83 10.72
C TYR A 138 4.47 6.53 11.24
N ASN A 139 5.16 5.41 11.04
CA ASN A 139 4.62 4.07 11.30
C ASN A 139 5.27 3.38 12.52
N ALA A 140 6.32 3.95 13.11
CA ALA A 140 7.05 3.32 14.21
C ALA A 140 6.16 2.99 15.42
N ASP A 141 5.33 3.93 15.88
CA ASP A 141 4.39 3.68 16.99
C ASP A 141 3.37 2.61 16.62
N VAL A 142 2.83 2.67 15.41
CA VAL A 142 1.79 1.75 14.94
C VAL A 142 2.27 0.30 14.92
N TYR A 143 3.45 0.03 14.37
CA TYR A 143 3.95 -1.35 14.19
C TYR A 143 4.84 -1.83 15.33
N LEU A 144 5.58 -0.95 15.97
CA LEU A 144 6.56 -1.29 17.02
C LEU A 144 6.18 -0.79 18.42
N GLY A 145 5.15 0.07 18.54
CA GLY A 145 4.75 0.70 19.80
C GLY A 145 4.25 -0.26 20.88
N ASP A 146 4.02 -1.54 20.53
CA ASP A 146 3.75 -2.60 21.50
C ASP A 146 5.02 -3.05 22.25
N ILE A 147 6.22 -2.76 21.72
CA ILE A 147 7.51 -3.09 22.34
C ILE A 147 7.81 -2.09 23.45
N ILE A 148 8.14 -2.57 24.63
CA ILE A 148 8.48 -1.73 25.79
C ILE A 148 9.63 -0.79 25.43
N GLY A 149 9.45 0.50 25.64
CA GLY A 149 10.46 1.53 25.41
C GLY A 149 10.37 2.21 24.03
N VAL A 150 9.62 1.68 23.07
CA VAL A 150 9.49 2.31 21.74
C VAL A 150 8.79 3.67 21.85
N LYS A 151 7.66 3.76 22.56
CA LYS A 151 6.94 5.03 22.74
C LYS A 151 7.77 6.05 23.50
N GLU A 152 8.48 5.61 24.52
CA GLU A 152 9.38 6.45 25.29
C GLU A 152 10.52 7.04 24.42
N VAL A 153 11.05 6.27 23.46
CA VAL A 153 12.05 6.77 22.50
C VAL A 153 11.42 7.80 21.57
N ILE A 154 10.26 7.51 20.98
CA ILE A 154 9.52 8.42 20.09
C ILE A 154 9.24 9.75 20.81
N ASP A 155 8.70 9.69 22.03
CA ASP A 155 8.28 10.88 22.79
C ASP A 155 9.45 11.68 23.40
N SER A 156 10.63 11.06 23.47
CA SER A 156 11.79 11.68 24.09
C SER A 156 12.41 12.83 23.30
N ASN A 157 11.99 13.03 22.04
CA ASN A 157 12.60 14.00 21.12
C ASN A 157 14.12 13.86 21.01
N GLY A 158 14.63 12.62 20.97
CA GLY A 158 16.04 12.29 20.86
C GLY A 158 16.79 12.20 22.20
N GLY A 159 16.10 12.35 23.33
CA GLY A 159 16.70 12.22 24.68
C GLY A 159 16.96 10.78 25.10
N ILE A 160 16.20 9.82 24.58
CA ILE A 160 16.36 8.38 24.80
C ILE A 160 16.62 7.74 23.44
N GLN A 161 17.62 6.87 23.35
CA GLN A 161 18.00 6.21 22.09
C GLN A 161 17.84 4.69 22.15
N GLU A 162 17.85 4.11 23.35
CA GLU A 162 17.72 2.67 23.55
C GLU A 162 16.27 2.29 23.81
N VAL A 163 15.79 1.24 23.12
CA VAL A 163 14.50 0.61 23.36
C VAL A 163 14.68 -0.48 24.40
N GLU A 164 14.13 -0.29 25.61
CA GLU A 164 14.28 -1.18 26.76
C GLU A 164 13.87 -2.63 26.47
N GLY A 165 12.79 -2.81 25.72
CA GLY A 165 12.21 -4.11 25.37
C GLY A 165 12.98 -4.88 24.31
N VAL A 166 14.09 -4.37 23.75
CA VAL A 166 14.86 -5.07 22.71
C VAL A 166 16.27 -5.35 23.18
N LYS A 167 16.65 -6.63 23.22
CA LYS A 167 17.99 -7.06 23.68
C LYS A 167 18.62 -8.04 22.71
N ALA A 168 19.80 -7.69 22.20
CA ALA A 168 20.69 -8.64 21.57
C ALA A 168 21.43 -9.42 22.66
N ILE A 169 21.00 -10.66 22.91
CA ILE A 169 21.59 -11.51 23.96
C ILE A 169 22.98 -11.97 23.54
N ASP A 170 23.11 -12.31 22.26
CA ASP A 170 24.35 -12.57 21.55
C ASP A 170 24.16 -12.25 20.06
N ASP A 171 25.10 -12.60 19.19
CA ASP A 171 25.04 -12.28 17.75
C ASP A 171 23.83 -12.93 17.05
N LYS A 172 23.24 -14.00 17.62
CA LYS A 172 22.21 -14.82 16.99
C LYS A 172 20.88 -14.86 17.77
N THR A 173 20.84 -14.31 18.95
CA THR A 173 19.66 -14.36 19.83
C THR A 173 19.16 -12.96 20.11
N LEU A 174 17.95 -12.66 19.65
CA LEU A 174 17.25 -11.40 19.89
C LEU A 174 16.05 -11.67 20.83
N GLU A 175 15.98 -10.93 21.92
CA GLU A 175 14.83 -10.92 22.82
C GLU A 175 14.02 -9.63 22.62
N ILE A 176 12.71 -9.77 22.42
CA ILE A 176 11.75 -8.65 22.34
C ILE A 176 10.69 -8.83 23.41
N THR A 177 10.51 -7.80 24.26
CA THR A 177 9.49 -7.75 25.31
C THR A 177 8.43 -6.73 24.95
N ILE A 178 7.16 -7.14 25.01
CA ILE A 178 6.00 -6.29 24.74
C ILE A 178 5.25 -5.92 26.03
N ASP A 179 4.46 -4.86 25.97
CA ASP A 179 3.74 -4.27 27.11
C ASP A 179 2.63 -5.17 27.69
N SER A 180 2.05 -6.01 26.85
CA SER A 180 0.98 -6.96 27.18
C SER A 180 0.89 -8.06 26.12
N PRO A 181 0.34 -9.25 26.44
CA PRO A 181 0.22 -10.32 25.45
C PRO A 181 -0.74 -9.91 24.33
N LYS A 182 -0.28 -10.03 23.06
CA LYS A 182 -1.02 -9.62 21.86
C LYS A 182 -0.94 -10.70 20.79
N THR A 183 -2.10 -11.17 20.34
CA THR A 183 -2.18 -12.28 19.37
C THR A 183 -1.68 -11.90 17.98
N TYR A 184 -1.63 -10.61 17.67
CA TYR A 184 -1.24 -10.06 16.36
C TYR A 184 0.20 -9.52 16.32
N PHE A 185 0.96 -9.57 17.43
CA PHE A 185 2.29 -8.95 17.49
C PHE A 185 3.25 -9.49 16.42
N LEU A 186 3.32 -10.81 16.23
CA LEU A 186 4.17 -11.39 15.19
C LEU A 186 3.77 -10.93 13.77
N ALA A 187 2.48 -10.72 13.54
CA ALA A 187 2.01 -10.24 12.25
C ALA A 187 2.51 -8.81 11.96
N LYS A 188 2.55 -7.93 12.96
CA LYS A 188 3.13 -6.58 12.82
C LYS A 188 4.61 -6.61 12.46
N LEU A 189 5.36 -7.60 12.90
CA LEU A 189 6.78 -7.75 12.56
C LEU A 189 7.03 -8.19 11.11
N THR A 190 5.98 -8.53 10.35
CA THR A 190 6.09 -8.78 8.91
C THR A 190 6.09 -7.50 8.07
N TYR A 191 5.76 -6.35 8.69
CA TYR A 191 5.74 -5.06 8.02
C TYR A 191 7.15 -4.43 7.94
N PRO A 192 7.47 -3.72 6.86
CA PRO A 192 8.82 -3.19 6.63
C PRO A 192 9.43 -2.36 7.76
N THR A 193 8.64 -1.66 8.56
CA THR A 193 9.11 -0.88 9.72
C THR A 193 9.95 -1.71 10.71
N ALA A 194 9.74 -3.06 10.73
CA ALA A 194 10.50 -4.00 11.57
C ALA A 194 11.69 -4.67 10.83
N PHE A 195 11.98 -4.30 9.59
CA PHE A 195 13.04 -4.94 8.80
C PHE A 195 14.43 -4.47 9.20
N VAL A 196 15.40 -5.37 9.05
CA VAL A 196 16.78 -5.12 9.46
C VAL A 196 17.55 -4.30 8.43
N LEU A 197 18.31 -3.33 8.92
CA LEU A 197 19.27 -2.52 8.18
C LEU A 197 20.68 -2.69 8.75
N SER A 198 21.71 -2.51 7.91
CA SER A 198 23.09 -2.49 8.37
C SER A 198 23.45 -1.11 8.91
N GLN A 199 23.58 -0.98 10.24
CA GLN A 199 24.05 0.27 10.88
C GLN A 199 25.36 0.76 10.24
N LYS A 200 26.32 -0.15 10.15
CA LYS A 200 27.65 0.17 9.60
C LYS A 200 27.59 0.71 8.17
N TYR A 201 26.72 0.14 7.33
CA TYR A 201 26.56 0.61 5.96
C TYR A 201 25.94 2.00 5.91
N LEU A 202 24.85 2.22 6.64
CA LEU A 202 24.17 3.51 6.70
C LEU A 202 25.10 4.61 7.23
N GLU A 203 25.84 4.34 8.30
CA GLU A 203 26.82 5.29 8.86
C GLU A 203 27.96 5.61 7.88
N SER A 204 28.37 4.66 7.05
CA SER A 204 29.45 4.86 6.06
C SER A 204 29.00 5.66 4.84
N MET A 205 27.73 5.56 4.45
CA MET A 205 27.18 6.19 3.24
C MET A 205 26.48 7.53 3.54
N GLY A 206 26.06 7.76 4.81
CA GLY A 206 25.20 8.88 5.13
C GLY A 206 23.89 8.82 4.33
N ASP A 207 23.38 9.96 3.87
CA ASP A 207 22.11 10.04 3.15
C ASP A 207 22.12 9.32 1.78
N ASP A 208 23.29 9.07 1.21
CA ASP A 208 23.44 8.42 -0.10
C ASP A 208 23.16 6.90 -0.06
N TRP A 209 22.97 6.29 1.12
CA TRP A 209 22.70 4.86 1.26
C TRP A 209 21.44 4.41 0.49
N ILE A 210 20.47 5.31 0.37
CA ILE A 210 19.19 5.03 -0.25
C ILE A 210 19.30 4.83 -1.78
N ASP A 211 20.33 5.39 -2.41
CA ASP A 211 20.59 5.24 -3.84
C ASP A 211 21.13 3.85 -4.21
N SER A 212 21.67 3.14 -3.21
CA SER A 212 22.19 1.78 -3.36
C SER A 212 21.92 0.97 -2.10
N PRO A 213 20.64 0.69 -1.79
CA PRO A 213 20.27 0.07 -0.53
C PRO A 213 20.84 -1.35 -0.40
N VAL A 214 21.38 -1.62 0.79
CA VAL A 214 21.94 -2.92 1.17
C VAL A 214 20.95 -3.61 2.09
N GLY A 215 20.28 -4.63 1.56
CA GLY A 215 19.26 -5.40 2.27
C GLY A 215 19.60 -6.87 2.34
N THR A 216 18.65 -7.65 2.82
CA THR A 216 18.76 -9.09 3.08
C THR A 216 17.81 -9.91 2.20
N GLY A 217 17.00 -9.26 1.39
CA GLY A 217 15.96 -9.87 0.55
C GLY A 217 16.50 -10.61 -0.66
N PRO A 218 15.60 -11.26 -1.43
CA PRO A 218 15.95 -12.09 -2.60
C PRO A 218 16.51 -11.28 -3.78
N PHE A 219 16.31 -9.96 -3.80
CA PHE A 219 16.81 -9.07 -4.84
C PHE A 219 17.59 -7.90 -4.25
N VAL A 220 18.34 -7.21 -5.12
CA VAL A 220 19.06 -5.97 -4.83
C VAL A 220 18.65 -4.92 -5.86
N LEU A 221 18.60 -3.66 -5.47
CA LEU A 221 18.40 -2.54 -6.39
C LEU A 221 19.64 -2.43 -7.29
N GLN A 222 19.44 -2.55 -8.60
CA GLN A 222 20.50 -2.46 -9.60
C GLN A 222 20.54 -1.08 -10.26
N GLU A 223 19.37 -0.52 -10.53
CA GLU A 223 19.23 0.76 -11.22
C GLU A 223 17.90 1.40 -10.83
N TYR A 224 17.90 2.70 -10.60
CA TYR A 224 16.69 3.48 -10.43
C TYR A 224 16.85 4.84 -11.11
N GLN A 225 15.96 5.12 -12.04
CA GLN A 225 15.85 6.41 -12.71
C GLN A 225 14.39 6.87 -12.60
N ILE A 226 14.16 7.90 -11.80
CA ILE A 226 12.82 8.45 -11.50
C ILE A 226 12.05 8.70 -12.79
N GLY A 227 10.80 8.25 -12.86
CA GLY A 227 9.91 8.40 -14.01
C GLY A 227 10.34 7.62 -15.25
N GLN A 228 11.32 6.73 -15.15
CA GLN A 228 11.84 5.98 -16.29
C GLN A 228 11.90 4.48 -16.05
N ILE A 229 12.75 4.03 -15.14
CA ILE A 229 13.02 2.61 -14.96
C ILE A 229 13.51 2.28 -13.54
N LEU A 230 13.09 1.13 -13.03
CA LEU A 230 13.66 0.49 -11.85
C LEU A 230 14.04 -0.95 -12.21
N LYS A 231 15.25 -1.35 -11.83
CA LYS A 231 15.74 -2.72 -12.04
C LYS A 231 16.15 -3.35 -10.73
N LEU A 232 15.59 -4.51 -10.48
CA LEU A 232 16.04 -5.41 -9.43
C LEU A 232 16.88 -6.52 -10.05
N LYS A 233 17.99 -6.89 -9.39
CA LYS A 233 18.84 -8.01 -9.74
C LYS A 233 18.77 -9.05 -8.63
N ARG A 234 18.81 -10.33 -8.98
CA ARG A 234 18.88 -11.42 -8.01
C ARG A 234 20.02 -11.21 -7.01
N ASN A 235 19.71 -11.39 -5.73
CA ASN A 235 20.71 -11.39 -4.66
C ASN A 235 21.35 -12.78 -4.56
N ASP A 236 22.59 -12.93 -5.00
CA ASP A 236 23.32 -14.20 -4.94
C ASP A 236 23.78 -14.58 -3.51
N LEU A 237 23.65 -13.65 -2.56
CA LEU A 237 23.94 -13.88 -1.13
C LEU A 237 22.68 -14.16 -0.31
N TYR A 238 21.49 -14.18 -0.94
CA TYR A 238 20.24 -14.50 -0.25
C TYR A 238 20.33 -15.88 0.43
N TRP A 239 19.93 -15.94 1.68
CA TRP A 239 20.04 -17.15 2.53
C TRP A 239 19.13 -18.30 2.07
N GLY A 240 17.98 -17.98 1.49
CA GLY A 240 16.99 -18.94 1.06
C GLY A 240 17.22 -19.50 -0.35
N GLU A 241 16.20 -20.16 -0.91
CA GLU A 241 16.25 -20.60 -2.31
C GLU A 241 16.38 -19.36 -3.22
N LYS A 242 17.42 -19.35 -4.03
CA LYS A 242 17.69 -18.24 -4.96
C LYS A 242 16.61 -18.15 -6.02
N SER A 243 16.22 -16.93 -6.34
CA SER A 243 15.29 -16.69 -7.45
C SER A 243 15.75 -17.33 -8.74
N LYS A 244 14.80 -17.88 -9.48
CA LYS A 244 15.02 -18.48 -10.81
C LYS A 244 15.01 -17.43 -11.93
N VAL A 245 14.55 -16.20 -11.65
CA VAL A 245 14.74 -15.06 -12.54
C VAL A 245 16.03 -14.33 -12.17
N ASP A 246 16.72 -13.79 -13.17
CA ASP A 246 17.95 -13.03 -12.98
C ASP A 246 17.67 -11.61 -12.46
N GLY A 247 16.46 -11.11 -12.72
CA GLY A 247 16.02 -9.78 -12.26
C GLY A 247 14.59 -9.44 -12.69
N VAL A 248 14.17 -8.25 -12.25
CA VAL A 248 12.87 -7.64 -12.57
C VAL A 248 13.14 -6.25 -13.16
N ILE A 249 12.51 -5.94 -14.28
CA ILE A 249 12.54 -4.61 -14.88
C ILE A 249 11.15 -4.00 -14.75
N MET A 250 11.08 -2.86 -14.10
CA MET A 250 9.87 -2.09 -13.90
C MET A 250 9.95 -0.82 -14.76
N ASN A 251 9.04 -0.69 -15.71
CA ASN A 251 8.88 0.53 -16.48
C ASN A 251 8.10 1.56 -15.66
N LEU A 252 8.70 2.71 -15.39
CA LEU A 252 8.11 3.82 -14.63
C LEU A 252 7.67 4.96 -15.55
N ALA A 253 8.09 4.93 -16.82
CA ALA A 253 7.75 5.99 -17.79
C ALA A 253 6.27 5.99 -18.21
N GLY A 254 5.50 5.01 -17.70
CA GLY A 254 4.11 4.83 -18.09
C GLY A 254 3.95 4.23 -19.48
N GLY A 255 2.78 4.43 -20.07
CA GLY A 255 2.41 3.88 -21.37
C GLY A 255 1.08 3.13 -21.31
N VAL A 256 0.56 2.74 -22.48
CA VAL A 256 -0.66 1.93 -22.58
C VAL A 256 -0.29 0.47 -22.32
N SER A 257 -0.53 0.00 -21.09
CA SER A 257 -0.08 -1.33 -20.62
C SER A 257 -0.58 -2.47 -21.53
N MET A 258 -1.79 -2.39 -22.06
CA MET A 258 -2.32 -3.40 -22.99
C MET A 258 -1.49 -3.45 -24.28
N ALA A 259 -1.16 -2.30 -24.89
CA ALA A 259 -0.34 -2.25 -26.09
C ALA A 259 1.10 -2.74 -25.83
N MET A 260 1.68 -2.38 -24.69
CA MET A 260 3.00 -2.87 -24.27
C MET A 260 3.01 -4.38 -24.06
N TYR A 261 1.93 -4.93 -23.49
CA TYR A 261 1.77 -6.39 -23.36
C TYR A 261 1.68 -7.05 -24.75
N GLU A 262 0.86 -6.55 -25.65
CA GLU A 262 0.72 -7.09 -27.01
C GLU A 262 2.05 -7.08 -27.79
N ASN A 263 2.88 -6.05 -27.56
CA ASN A 263 4.20 -5.89 -28.20
C ASN A 263 5.34 -6.69 -27.49
N ASP A 264 5.05 -7.51 -26.49
CA ASP A 264 6.05 -8.21 -25.67
C ASP A 264 7.03 -7.28 -24.92
N GLU A 265 6.63 -6.06 -24.61
CA GLU A 265 7.43 -5.10 -23.84
C GLU A 265 7.32 -5.36 -22.32
N ILE A 266 6.16 -5.85 -21.87
CA ILE A 266 5.89 -6.29 -20.50
C ILE A 266 5.31 -7.71 -20.49
N ASP A 267 5.50 -8.42 -19.37
CA ASP A 267 5.14 -9.83 -19.24
C ASP A 267 3.81 -10.08 -18.50
N ILE A 268 3.27 -9.03 -17.88
CA ILE A 268 1.98 -9.06 -17.18
C ILE A 268 1.29 -7.70 -17.30
N THR A 269 -0.05 -7.71 -17.40
CA THR A 269 -0.87 -6.49 -17.30
C THR A 269 -2.24 -6.82 -16.73
N GLY A 270 -2.83 -5.89 -15.98
CA GLY A 270 -4.24 -5.95 -15.63
C GLY A 270 -5.13 -5.70 -16.84
N VAL A 271 -6.36 -6.21 -16.76
CA VAL A 271 -7.37 -6.04 -17.81
C VAL A 271 -8.40 -5.03 -17.35
N GLY A 272 -8.43 -3.87 -18.01
CA GLY A 272 -9.43 -2.83 -17.77
C GLY A 272 -10.74 -3.10 -18.51
N LEU A 273 -11.77 -2.31 -18.19
CA LEU A 273 -13.11 -2.41 -18.78
C LEU A 273 -13.11 -2.38 -20.31
N ALA A 274 -12.26 -1.53 -20.89
CA ALA A 274 -12.21 -1.34 -22.35
C ALA A 274 -11.78 -2.60 -23.12
N ASP A 275 -10.95 -3.44 -22.49
CA ASP A 275 -10.39 -4.64 -23.11
C ASP A 275 -11.06 -5.94 -22.65
N LEU A 276 -11.86 -5.91 -21.58
CA LEU A 276 -12.38 -7.09 -20.91
C LEU A 276 -13.20 -8.00 -21.82
N GLU A 277 -14.13 -7.44 -22.59
CA GLU A 277 -14.97 -8.23 -23.50
C GLU A 277 -14.13 -8.86 -24.62
N ARG A 278 -13.16 -8.11 -25.13
CA ARG A 278 -12.24 -8.59 -26.18
C ARG A 278 -11.42 -9.78 -25.70
N VAL A 279 -10.76 -9.65 -24.56
CA VAL A 279 -9.86 -10.72 -24.05
C VAL A 279 -10.61 -11.93 -23.51
N LYS A 280 -11.89 -11.80 -23.19
CA LYS A 280 -12.77 -12.94 -22.84
C LYS A 280 -13.30 -13.70 -24.06
N ASP A 281 -13.24 -13.14 -25.26
CA ASP A 281 -13.63 -13.86 -26.48
C ASP A 281 -12.63 -15.00 -26.74
N PRO A 282 -13.07 -16.27 -26.77
CA PRO A 282 -12.19 -17.41 -27.03
C PRO A 282 -11.48 -17.36 -28.40
N ASN A 283 -11.95 -16.51 -29.32
CA ASN A 283 -11.34 -16.30 -30.64
C ASN A 283 -10.21 -15.25 -30.60
N ASP A 284 -10.14 -14.41 -29.57
CA ASP A 284 -9.03 -13.46 -29.39
C ASP A 284 -7.79 -14.25 -28.97
N PRO A 285 -6.61 -14.02 -29.58
CA PRO A 285 -5.37 -14.69 -29.23
C PRO A 285 -4.97 -14.54 -27.77
N LEU A 286 -5.32 -13.39 -27.13
CA LEU A 286 -4.98 -13.08 -25.73
C LEU A 286 -5.82 -13.84 -24.71
N SER A 287 -6.96 -14.41 -25.12
CA SER A 287 -7.82 -15.19 -24.21
C SER A 287 -7.09 -16.35 -23.51
N LYS A 288 -6.01 -16.86 -24.13
CA LYS A 288 -5.18 -17.95 -23.58
C LYS A 288 -4.25 -17.48 -22.45
N ASP A 289 -3.97 -16.19 -22.39
CA ASP A 289 -3.10 -15.58 -21.41
C ASP A 289 -3.91 -14.99 -20.24
N LEU A 290 -5.25 -15.01 -20.35
CA LEU A 290 -6.16 -14.48 -19.35
C LEU A 290 -6.19 -15.36 -18.11
N VAL A 291 -6.00 -14.74 -16.96
CA VAL A 291 -6.06 -15.38 -15.63
C VAL A 291 -6.99 -14.60 -14.71
N ASP A 292 -7.68 -15.32 -13.82
CA ASP A 292 -8.45 -14.71 -12.75
C ASP A 292 -7.49 -14.17 -11.67
N VAL A 293 -7.79 -13.01 -11.15
CA VAL A 293 -7.06 -12.35 -10.06
C VAL A 293 -7.97 -12.28 -8.85
N PRO A 294 -7.61 -12.90 -7.71
CA PRO A 294 -8.41 -12.82 -6.51
C PRO A 294 -8.46 -11.38 -5.96
N PRO A 295 -9.53 -11.01 -5.23
CA PRO A 295 -9.63 -9.69 -4.62
C PRO A 295 -8.51 -9.49 -3.61
N GLN A 296 -8.02 -8.26 -3.54
CA GLN A 296 -7.12 -7.83 -2.48
C GLN A 296 -7.95 -7.40 -1.26
N PHE A 297 -7.35 -7.46 -0.08
CA PHE A 297 -8.00 -6.95 1.13
C PHE A 297 -7.81 -5.43 1.22
N THR A 298 -8.59 -4.73 0.39
CA THR A 298 -8.55 -3.28 0.27
C THR A 298 -9.90 -2.65 0.56
N LEU A 299 -9.86 -1.43 1.10
CA LEU A 299 -10.97 -0.53 1.22
C LEU A 299 -10.60 0.80 0.54
N SER A 300 -11.28 1.16 -0.53
CA SER A 300 -11.25 2.53 -1.06
C SER A 300 -12.28 3.39 -0.31
N TYR A 301 -11.90 4.60 0.06
CA TYR A 301 -12.78 5.49 0.81
C TYR A 301 -12.49 6.97 0.54
N ILE A 302 -13.46 7.83 0.87
CA ILE A 302 -13.23 9.26 1.04
C ILE A 302 -12.99 9.51 2.53
N GLY A 303 -11.86 10.11 2.87
CA GLY A 303 -11.53 10.46 4.25
C GLY A 303 -11.85 11.92 4.56
N PHE A 304 -12.30 12.17 5.78
CA PHE A 304 -12.67 13.49 6.27
C PHE A 304 -11.80 13.88 7.46
N ASN A 305 -11.20 15.07 7.42
CA ASN A 305 -10.53 15.61 8.61
C ASN A 305 -11.57 16.25 9.54
N VAL A 306 -11.91 15.54 10.61
CA VAL A 306 -12.99 15.97 11.54
C VAL A 306 -12.62 17.19 12.38
N ASN A 307 -11.39 17.67 12.32
CA ASN A 307 -10.97 18.94 12.93
C ASN A 307 -11.11 20.14 11.97
N MET A 308 -11.47 19.90 10.71
CA MET A 308 -11.60 20.93 9.69
C MET A 308 -13.05 21.13 9.27
N ALA A 309 -13.51 22.38 9.30
CA ALA A 309 -14.84 22.73 8.80
C ALA A 309 -14.95 22.44 7.27
N PRO A 310 -16.08 21.91 6.76
CA PRO A 310 -17.32 21.61 7.47
C PRO A 310 -17.40 20.17 8.04
N PHE A 311 -16.29 19.41 8.01
CA PHE A 311 -16.25 17.98 8.39
C PHE A 311 -16.17 17.78 9.92
N ASP A 312 -16.05 18.86 10.69
CA ASP A 312 -16.20 18.90 12.14
C ASP A 312 -17.66 18.76 12.61
N ASP A 313 -18.59 18.59 11.67
CA ASP A 313 -20.01 18.33 11.92
C ASP A 313 -20.40 16.93 11.39
N GLU A 314 -20.76 16.04 12.29
CA GLU A 314 -21.15 14.66 11.96
C GLU A 314 -22.36 14.62 11.03
N ASN A 315 -23.36 15.49 11.22
CA ASN A 315 -24.52 15.54 10.35
C ASN A 315 -24.14 15.93 8.92
N PHE A 316 -23.11 16.78 8.76
CA PHE A 316 -22.61 17.13 7.43
C PHE A 316 -21.96 15.92 6.73
N ARG A 317 -21.14 15.16 7.43
CA ARG A 317 -20.51 13.94 6.89
C ARG A 317 -21.54 12.88 6.52
N LYS A 318 -22.54 12.63 7.40
CA LYS A 318 -23.66 11.71 7.13
C LYS A 318 -24.49 12.17 5.94
N ALA A 319 -24.75 13.46 5.81
CA ALA A 319 -25.47 14.01 4.66
C ALA A 319 -24.75 13.68 3.34
N LEU A 320 -23.43 13.89 3.29
CA LEU A 320 -22.62 13.56 2.10
C LEU A 320 -22.67 12.06 1.79
N SER A 321 -22.57 11.21 2.80
CA SER A 321 -22.58 9.76 2.64
C SER A 321 -23.92 9.24 2.09
N HIS A 322 -25.05 9.72 2.63
CA HIS A 322 -26.38 9.34 2.14
C HIS A 322 -26.77 9.95 0.78
N ALA A 323 -26.00 10.93 0.27
CA ALA A 323 -26.26 11.56 -1.01
C ALA A 323 -25.66 10.77 -2.21
N VAL A 324 -24.88 9.73 -1.98
CA VAL A 324 -24.13 9.02 -3.02
C VAL A 324 -24.71 7.62 -3.25
N ASP A 325 -25.14 7.35 -4.49
CA ASP A 325 -25.58 6.04 -4.96
C ASP A 325 -24.39 5.20 -5.43
N LYS A 326 -23.79 4.47 -4.49
CA LYS A 326 -22.62 3.61 -4.77
C LYS A 326 -22.99 2.43 -5.67
N GLU A 327 -24.18 1.90 -5.57
CA GLU A 327 -24.66 0.78 -6.42
C GLU A 327 -24.74 1.24 -7.89
N LEU A 328 -25.28 2.44 -8.12
CA LEU A 328 -25.35 3.01 -9.46
C LEU A 328 -23.94 3.23 -10.06
N ILE A 329 -22.99 3.75 -9.27
CA ILE A 329 -21.61 3.98 -9.72
C ILE A 329 -20.93 2.63 -10.03
N ALA A 330 -21.05 1.64 -9.15
CA ALA A 330 -20.48 0.31 -9.37
C ALA A 330 -21.02 -0.37 -10.64
N ASP A 331 -22.33 -0.25 -10.89
CA ASP A 331 -22.96 -0.83 -12.08
C ASP A 331 -22.60 -0.06 -13.37
N LYS A 332 -22.71 1.27 -13.36
CA LYS A 332 -22.61 2.07 -14.61
C LYS A 332 -21.21 2.51 -14.96
N ILE A 333 -20.35 2.77 -13.97
CA ILE A 333 -18.98 3.23 -14.21
C ILE A 333 -18.01 2.05 -14.20
N TYR A 334 -18.14 1.16 -13.24
CA TYR A 334 -17.21 0.04 -13.06
C TYR A 334 -17.69 -1.28 -13.65
N SER A 335 -18.93 -1.33 -14.21
CA SER A 335 -19.51 -2.55 -14.82
C SER A 335 -19.39 -3.80 -13.93
N GLY A 336 -19.50 -3.61 -12.62
CA GLY A 336 -19.43 -4.68 -11.63
C GLY A 336 -18.00 -5.15 -11.27
N LEU A 337 -16.95 -4.47 -11.74
CA LEU A 337 -15.55 -4.75 -11.36
C LEU A 337 -15.16 -4.18 -9.97
N THR A 338 -16.10 -3.65 -9.24
CA THR A 338 -15.94 -3.22 -7.86
C THR A 338 -17.20 -3.51 -7.06
N LYS A 339 -17.09 -3.60 -5.76
CA LYS A 339 -18.21 -3.88 -4.86
C LYS A 339 -18.42 -2.71 -3.91
N PRO A 340 -19.62 -2.12 -3.80
CA PRO A 340 -19.92 -1.10 -2.83
C PRO A 340 -19.55 -1.52 -1.41
N ALA A 341 -18.80 -0.69 -0.71
CA ALA A 341 -18.39 -0.91 0.67
C ALA A 341 -19.37 -0.22 1.63
N TYR A 342 -19.86 -0.96 2.60
CA TYR A 342 -20.74 -0.48 3.69
C TYR A 342 -20.15 -0.73 5.07
N ALA A 343 -18.92 -1.23 5.10
CA ALA A 343 -18.12 -1.55 6.28
C ALA A 343 -16.69 -1.12 6.03
N VAL A 344 -15.83 -1.22 7.03
CA VAL A 344 -14.39 -0.93 6.92
C VAL A 344 -13.62 -2.19 6.59
N ILE A 345 -13.89 -3.29 7.28
CA ILE A 345 -13.22 -4.57 7.08
C ILE A 345 -13.75 -5.25 5.80
N PRO A 346 -12.90 -5.61 4.82
CA PRO A 346 -13.35 -6.20 3.56
C PRO A 346 -13.83 -7.65 3.71
N PRO A 347 -14.72 -8.12 2.80
CA PRO A 347 -15.20 -9.50 2.80
C PRO A 347 -14.06 -10.52 2.66
N GLY A 348 -14.13 -11.60 3.44
CA GLY A 348 -13.11 -12.65 3.45
C GLY A 348 -11.92 -12.36 4.36
N PHE A 349 -11.77 -11.16 4.85
CA PHE A 349 -10.74 -10.80 5.84
C PHE A 349 -11.11 -11.31 7.24
N PRO A 350 -10.13 -11.67 8.09
CA PRO A 350 -10.39 -12.01 9.49
C PRO A 350 -11.18 -10.89 10.19
N GLY A 351 -12.20 -11.24 10.96
CA GLY A 351 -13.04 -10.26 11.65
C GLY A 351 -14.12 -9.60 10.80
N TYR A 352 -14.18 -9.84 9.48
CA TYR A 352 -15.28 -9.33 8.65
C TYR A 352 -16.66 -9.75 9.21
N SER A 353 -17.59 -8.81 9.28
CA SER A 353 -18.95 -9.06 9.74
C SER A 353 -19.99 -8.53 8.76
N PRO A 354 -20.82 -9.41 8.16
CA PRO A 354 -21.91 -8.97 7.28
C PRO A 354 -23.04 -8.28 8.05
N SER A 355 -22.98 -8.21 9.38
CA SER A 355 -23.98 -7.54 10.22
C SER A 355 -23.76 -6.03 10.34
N ILE A 356 -22.58 -5.53 9.97
CA ILE A 356 -22.30 -4.09 9.94
C ILE A 356 -23.24 -3.40 8.96
N LYS A 357 -23.85 -2.33 9.41
CA LYS A 357 -24.79 -1.54 8.62
C LYS A 357 -24.18 -0.20 8.29
N GLY A 358 -23.87 -0.02 7.02
CA GLY A 358 -23.34 1.25 6.53
C GLY A 358 -24.42 2.25 6.17
N LEU A 359 -23.98 3.45 5.84
CA LEU A 359 -24.84 4.52 5.35
C LEU A 359 -25.19 4.28 3.88
N ASP A 360 -26.44 3.96 3.62
CA ASP A 360 -26.99 3.69 2.29
C ASP A 360 -27.41 4.99 1.56
N PHE A 361 -27.60 4.88 0.26
CA PHE A 361 -28.13 5.98 -0.55
C PHE A 361 -29.56 6.31 -0.14
N ASN A 362 -29.76 7.52 0.37
CA ASN A 362 -31.05 8.03 0.78
C ASN A 362 -31.09 9.58 0.69
N PRO A 363 -31.46 10.14 -0.47
CA PRO A 363 -31.45 11.59 -0.68
C PRO A 363 -32.31 12.40 0.30
N GLU A 364 -33.41 11.85 0.77
CA GLU A 364 -34.26 12.54 1.73
C GLU A 364 -33.63 12.58 3.13
N LEU A 365 -33.00 11.48 3.53
CA LEU A 365 -32.23 11.41 4.77
C LEU A 365 -30.99 12.30 4.70
N ALA A 366 -30.32 12.35 3.53
CA ALA A 366 -29.20 13.25 3.28
C ALA A 366 -29.57 14.72 3.52
N LYS A 367 -30.71 15.17 2.98
CA LYS A 367 -31.25 16.52 3.19
C LYS A 367 -31.63 16.77 4.66
N ASP A 368 -32.22 15.77 5.32
CA ASP A 368 -32.58 15.85 6.73
C ASP A 368 -31.34 16.06 7.62
N TYR A 369 -30.28 15.26 7.41
CA TYR A 369 -28.99 15.45 8.10
C TYR A 369 -28.38 16.81 7.78
N LEU A 370 -28.34 17.23 6.53
CA LEU A 370 -27.82 18.55 6.18
C LEU A 370 -28.58 19.66 6.90
N SER A 371 -29.91 19.55 7.00
CA SER A 371 -30.75 20.55 7.70
C SER A 371 -30.43 20.69 9.19
N LYS A 372 -29.88 19.63 9.79
CA LYS A 372 -29.47 19.57 11.21
C LYS A 372 -28.02 20.02 11.42
N SER A 373 -27.26 20.15 10.35
CA SER A 373 -25.86 20.57 10.38
C SER A 373 -25.76 22.08 10.60
N LYS A 374 -24.72 22.51 11.30
CA LYS A 374 -24.37 23.94 11.40
C LYS A 374 -24.00 24.57 10.04
N TYR A 375 -23.80 23.74 9.03
CA TYR A 375 -23.53 24.09 7.63
C TYR A 375 -24.73 23.92 6.69
N ALA A 376 -25.95 23.89 7.25
CA ALA A 376 -27.18 23.80 6.47
C ALA A 376 -27.27 24.92 5.43
N GLU A 377 -26.99 26.14 5.84
CA GLU A 377 -27.02 27.31 4.97
C GLU A 377 -25.76 27.41 4.11
N PRO A 378 -25.89 27.56 2.79
CA PRO A 378 -24.72 27.64 1.89
C PRO A 378 -23.73 28.75 2.28
N ALA A 379 -24.21 29.87 2.79
CA ALA A 379 -23.37 30.98 3.22
C ALA A 379 -22.46 30.67 4.41
N ASN A 380 -22.76 29.61 5.17
CA ASN A 380 -21.96 29.16 6.31
C ASN A 380 -20.92 28.08 5.91
N ARG A 381 -20.96 27.60 4.65
CA ARG A 381 -20.04 26.55 4.19
C ARG A 381 -18.71 27.16 3.77
N PRO A 382 -17.59 26.69 4.31
CA PRO A 382 -16.29 27.06 3.77
C PRO A 382 -16.08 26.43 2.39
N ARG A 383 -15.04 26.87 1.68
CA ARG A 383 -14.55 26.19 0.49
C ARG A 383 -14.15 24.76 0.84
N ILE A 384 -14.62 23.80 0.06
CA ILE A 384 -14.33 22.38 0.24
C ILE A 384 -13.35 21.95 -0.86
N ILE A 385 -12.20 21.42 -0.45
CA ILE A 385 -11.15 20.95 -1.36
C ILE A 385 -11.01 19.44 -1.18
N VAL A 386 -11.41 18.68 -2.19
CA VAL A 386 -11.15 17.24 -2.27
C VAL A 386 -9.78 17.05 -2.92
N THR A 387 -8.81 16.59 -2.15
CA THR A 387 -7.47 16.32 -2.65
C THR A 387 -7.37 14.87 -3.11
N ILE A 388 -6.86 14.66 -4.32
CA ILE A 388 -6.63 13.34 -4.91
C ILE A 388 -5.19 13.23 -5.43
N PRO A 389 -4.60 12.03 -5.51
CA PRO A 389 -3.33 11.85 -6.18
C PRO A 389 -3.48 12.05 -7.69
N GLY A 390 -2.48 12.68 -8.33
CA GLY A 390 -2.44 12.87 -9.78
C GLY A 390 -1.44 13.93 -10.20
N THR A 391 -1.05 13.89 -11.47
CA THR A 391 -0.07 14.82 -12.06
C THR A 391 -0.67 15.76 -13.11
N GLY A 392 -1.98 15.92 -13.11
CA GLY A 392 -2.77 16.64 -14.10
C GLY A 392 -3.58 15.67 -14.96
N GLY A 393 -4.55 16.20 -15.68
CA GLY A 393 -5.54 15.42 -16.42
C GLY A 393 -6.89 15.40 -15.72
N SER A 394 -7.83 14.58 -16.21
CA SER A 394 -9.16 14.46 -15.60
C SER A 394 -9.07 13.71 -14.26
N PRO A 395 -9.84 14.12 -13.25
CA PRO A 395 -10.05 13.32 -12.05
C PRO A 395 -10.62 11.93 -12.38
N GLY A 396 -10.58 11.02 -11.42
CA GLY A 396 -11.27 9.74 -11.55
C GLY A 396 -12.77 9.97 -11.78
N MET A 397 -13.36 9.20 -12.68
CA MET A 397 -14.77 9.35 -13.07
C MET A 397 -15.72 9.21 -11.87
N ASP A 398 -15.41 8.35 -10.91
CA ASP A 398 -16.16 8.20 -9.67
C ASP A 398 -16.12 9.46 -8.81
N THR A 399 -14.95 10.09 -8.68
CA THR A 399 -14.78 11.35 -7.92
C THR A 399 -15.61 12.48 -8.51
N GLU A 400 -15.65 12.59 -9.84
CA GLU A 400 -16.48 13.58 -10.53
C GLU A 400 -17.97 13.31 -10.29
N VAL A 401 -18.41 12.07 -10.47
CA VAL A 401 -19.82 11.69 -10.26
C VAL A 401 -20.26 11.86 -8.81
N ILE A 402 -19.42 11.52 -7.84
CA ILE A 402 -19.70 11.75 -6.42
C ILE A 402 -19.85 13.23 -6.15
N SER A 403 -18.98 14.07 -6.70
CA SER A 403 -19.05 15.52 -6.56
C SER A 403 -20.33 16.09 -7.16
N ASP A 404 -20.76 15.57 -8.31
CA ASP A 404 -22.03 15.92 -8.94
C ASP A 404 -23.25 15.49 -8.09
N MET A 405 -23.23 14.30 -7.52
CA MET A 405 -24.29 13.83 -6.62
C MET A 405 -24.42 14.72 -5.37
N TRP A 406 -23.31 15.17 -4.78
CA TRP A 406 -23.33 16.14 -3.67
C TRP A 406 -23.93 17.47 -4.08
N ARG A 407 -23.56 17.98 -5.27
CA ARG A 407 -24.10 19.24 -5.80
C ARG A 407 -25.59 19.15 -6.08
N GLU A 408 -26.03 18.08 -6.78
CA GLU A 408 -27.43 17.92 -7.18
C GLU A 408 -28.35 17.62 -5.99
N THR A 409 -27.92 16.81 -5.04
CA THR A 409 -28.76 16.38 -3.91
C THR A 409 -28.78 17.43 -2.80
N LEU A 410 -27.62 18.04 -2.49
CA LEU A 410 -27.40 18.85 -1.29
C LEU A 410 -27.03 20.32 -1.59
N GLY A 411 -26.77 20.66 -2.86
CA GLY A 411 -26.19 21.97 -3.21
C GLY A 411 -24.81 22.17 -2.57
N VAL A 412 -24.02 21.11 -2.43
CA VAL A 412 -22.66 21.18 -1.89
C VAL A 412 -21.68 21.19 -3.05
N GLU A 413 -20.98 22.30 -3.23
CA GLU A 413 -19.94 22.47 -4.24
C GLU A 413 -18.58 22.10 -3.66
N VAL A 414 -17.78 21.37 -4.42
CA VAL A 414 -16.43 20.99 -4.07
C VAL A 414 -15.45 21.35 -5.19
N GLU A 415 -14.21 21.60 -4.81
CA GLU A 415 -13.09 21.76 -5.74
C GLU A 415 -12.20 20.53 -5.65
N ILE A 416 -11.90 19.89 -6.78
CA ILE A 416 -10.99 18.76 -6.84
C ILE A 416 -9.58 19.29 -7.10
N GLN A 417 -8.63 18.96 -6.22
CA GLN A 417 -7.22 19.31 -6.34
C GLN A 417 -6.39 18.04 -6.52
N GLN A 418 -5.61 17.99 -7.60
CA GLN A 418 -4.64 16.92 -7.81
C GLN A 418 -3.28 17.31 -7.27
N VAL A 419 -2.62 16.40 -6.59
CA VAL A 419 -1.23 16.52 -6.13
C VAL A 419 -0.46 15.24 -6.44
N GLU A 420 0.84 15.36 -6.66
CA GLU A 420 1.72 14.23 -6.89
C GLU A 420 1.70 13.26 -5.69
N TRP A 421 1.91 11.94 -5.92
CA TRP A 421 1.68 10.89 -4.93
C TRP A 421 2.47 11.06 -3.63
N ALA A 422 3.77 11.36 -3.71
CA ALA A 422 4.58 11.53 -2.51
C ALA A 422 4.16 12.77 -1.69
N THR A 423 3.76 13.85 -2.38
CA THR A 423 3.20 15.06 -1.75
C THR A 423 1.85 14.76 -1.09
N TYR A 424 0.99 13.98 -1.77
CA TYR A 424 -0.29 13.55 -1.23
C TYR A 424 -0.12 12.76 0.07
N LEU A 425 0.78 11.78 0.10
CA LEU A 425 1.10 11.00 1.30
C LEU A 425 1.66 11.88 2.43
N GLN A 426 2.56 12.80 2.11
CA GLN A 426 3.15 13.70 3.09
C GLN A 426 2.09 14.61 3.73
N ASP A 427 1.19 15.18 2.93
CA ASP A 427 0.13 16.05 3.44
C ASP A 427 -0.92 15.25 4.23
N MET A 428 -1.22 14.01 3.84
CA MET A 428 -2.08 13.10 4.56
C MET A 428 -1.48 12.74 5.93
N ASN A 429 -0.22 12.28 5.96
CA ASN A 429 0.48 11.93 7.21
C ASN A 429 0.62 13.13 8.16
N ARG A 430 0.77 14.34 7.61
CA ARG A 430 0.77 15.60 8.40
C ARG A 430 -0.63 16.08 8.76
N LYS A 431 -1.68 15.32 8.42
CA LYS A 431 -3.09 15.62 8.71
C LYS A 431 -3.53 17.00 8.18
N ARG A 432 -3.00 17.40 7.00
CA ARG A 432 -3.25 18.72 6.38
C ARG A 432 -4.40 18.71 5.38
N LEU A 433 -4.80 17.52 4.91
CA LEU A 433 -5.88 17.39 3.95
C LEU A 433 -7.23 17.60 4.65
N GLN A 434 -8.12 18.38 4.02
CA GLN A 434 -9.48 18.61 4.50
C GLN A 434 -10.37 17.41 4.19
N VAL A 435 -10.33 16.97 2.94
CA VAL A 435 -10.96 15.77 2.37
C VAL A 435 -9.99 15.15 1.41
N TRP A 436 -9.90 13.85 1.40
CA TRP A 436 -9.09 13.12 0.43
C TRP A 436 -9.85 11.93 -0.17
N ALA A 437 -9.55 11.65 -1.43
CA ALA A 437 -10.10 10.54 -2.20
C ALA A 437 -9.04 9.97 -3.16
N GLY A 438 -9.39 8.94 -3.91
CA GLY A 438 -8.48 8.33 -4.88
C GLY A 438 -7.37 7.50 -4.25
N SER A 439 -7.48 7.19 -2.96
CA SER A 439 -6.64 6.26 -2.21
C SER A 439 -7.52 5.39 -1.30
N GLY A 440 -6.89 4.53 -0.52
CA GLY A 440 -7.59 3.64 0.39
C GLY A 440 -6.62 3.00 1.37
N TRP A 441 -7.09 1.96 2.03
CA TRP A 441 -6.29 1.11 2.89
C TRP A 441 -6.21 -0.30 2.31
N GLN A 442 -5.02 -0.85 2.23
CA GLN A 442 -4.79 -2.26 1.93
C GLN A 442 -4.25 -2.92 3.20
N ALA A 443 -4.73 -4.11 3.51
CA ALA A 443 -4.24 -4.86 4.65
C ALA A 443 -2.73 -5.11 4.56
N ASP A 444 -2.04 -4.85 5.66
CA ASP A 444 -0.62 -5.14 5.83
C ASP A 444 -0.39 -6.55 6.41
N TYR A 445 -1.33 -7.01 7.22
CA TYR A 445 -1.36 -8.36 7.80
C TYR A 445 -2.81 -8.78 8.11
N PRO A 446 -3.10 -10.09 8.20
CA PRO A 446 -4.47 -10.60 8.27
C PRO A 446 -5.07 -10.55 9.69
N ASP A 447 -5.27 -9.34 10.23
CA ASP A 447 -5.90 -9.12 11.54
C ASP A 447 -6.76 -7.84 11.54
N PRO A 448 -7.98 -7.83 12.14
CA PRO A 448 -8.85 -6.65 12.17
C PRO A 448 -8.23 -5.43 12.87
N GLN A 449 -7.19 -5.63 13.67
CA GLN A 449 -6.40 -4.56 14.27
C GLN A 449 -5.82 -3.63 13.19
N ASP A 450 -5.43 -4.18 12.06
CA ASP A 450 -4.88 -3.47 10.92
C ASP A 450 -5.84 -2.44 10.28
N PHE A 451 -7.14 -2.67 10.37
CA PHE A 451 -8.16 -1.74 9.85
C PHE A 451 -8.72 -0.83 10.94
N ILE A 452 -9.16 -1.42 12.07
CA ILE A 452 -9.96 -0.66 13.03
C ILE A 452 -9.09 0.11 14.01
N ASP A 453 -8.05 -0.52 14.53
CA ASP A 453 -7.16 0.11 15.50
C ASP A 453 -6.26 1.16 14.80
N ILE A 454 -5.57 0.75 13.74
CA ILE A 454 -4.63 1.63 13.02
C ILE A 454 -5.31 2.89 12.51
N LEU A 455 -6.50 2.77 11.91
CA LEU A 455 -7.16 3.90 11.26
C LEU A 455 -7.99 4.77 12.21
N PHE A 456 -8.47 4.25 13.36
CA PHE A 456 -9.47 4.96 14.15
C PHE A 456 -9.16 5.10 15.65
N TYR A 457 -8.09 4.46 16.17
CA TYR A 457 -7.64 4.76 17.51
C TYR A 457 -7.23 6.24 17.61
N SER A 458 -7.73 6.95 18.64
CA SER A 458 -7.59 8.41 18.74
C SER A 458 -6.14 8.90 18.76
N GLU A 459 -5.19 8.06 19.24
CA GLU A 459 -3.77 8.40 19.34
C GLU A 459 -2.93 7.76 18.22
N SER A 460 -3.55 7.08 17.25
CA SER A 460 -2.82 6.53 16.11
C SER A 460 -2.34 7.65 15.18
N ASP A 461 -1.06 7.59 14.79
CA ASP A 461 -0.49 8.51 13.81
C ASP A 461 -1.15 8.36 12.43
N VAL A 462 -1.61 7.15 12.09
CA VAL A 462 -2.30 6.81 10.84
C VAL A 462 -3.78 7.18 10.87
N ASN A 463 -4.33 7.62 12.00
CA ASN A 463 -5.65 8.24 12.05
C ASN A 463 -5.61 9.64 11.40
N HIS A 464 -5.53 9.66 10.07
CA HIS A 464 -5.35 10.88 9.28
C HIS A 464 -6.52 11.86 9.40
N GLY A 465 -7.72 11.36 9.72
CA GLY A 465 -8.94 12.14 9.91
C GLY A 465 -9.03 12.86 11.25
N ASN A 466 -8.09 12.64 12.18
CA ASN A 466 -8.16 13.12 13.57
C ASN A 466 -9.44 12.68 14.30
N TYR A 467 -10.02 11.56 13.94
CA TYR A 467 -11.21 11.01 14.58
C TYR A 467 -10.93 10.69 16.06
N LYS A 468 -11.87 11.03 16.94
CA LYS A 468 -11.77 10.73 18.39
C LYS A 468 -13.12 10.30 18.93
N ASN A 469 -13.15 9.14 19.55
CA ASN A 469 -14.33 8.63 20.25
C ASN A 469 -13.90 7.69 21.39
N GLU A 470 -14.11 8.12 22.65
CA GLU A 470 -13.72 7.38 23.84
C GLU A 470 -14.26 5.94 23.86
N LYS A 471 -15.49 5.70 23.36
CA LYS A 471 -16.06 4.36 23.31
C LYS A 471 -15.39 3.46 22.27
N VAL A 472 -14.96 4.03 21.16
CA VAL A 472 -14.16 3.30 20.14
C VAL A 472 -12.80 2.98 20.72
N ASP A 473 -12.16 3.93 21.40
CA ASP A 473 -10.88 3.74 22.05
C ASP A 473 -10.95 2.65 23.12
N ASP A 474 -11.97 2.66 23.98
CA ASP A 474 -12.18 1.63 25.02
C ASP A 474 -12.32 0.23 24.41
N LEU A 475 -13.10 0.10 23.33
CA LEU A 475 -13.29 -1.18 22.61
C LEU A 475 -11.99 -1.68 21.97
N ILE A 476 -11.22 -0.78 21.38
CA ILE A 476 -9.92 -1.08 20.77
C ILE A 476 -8.93 -1.53 21.87
N LEU A 477 -8.83 -0.78 22.97
CA LEU A 477 -7.92 -1.12 24.07
C LEU A 477 -8.28 -2.46 24.72
N GLU A 478 -9.58 -2.79 24.89
CA GLU A 478 -10.01 -4.11 25.34
C GLU A 478 -9.63 -5.19 24.32
N ALA A 479 -9.84 -4.93 23.02
CA ALA A 479 -9.52 -5.89 21.96
C ALA A 479 -8.02 -6.19 21.85
N ARG A 480 -7.14 -5.20 22.11
CA ARG A 480 -5.68 -5.38 22.03
C ARG A 480 -5.16 -6.48 22.94
N THR A 481 -5.81 -6.68 24.11
CA THR A 481 -5.38 -7.64 25.14
C THR A 481 -6.29 -8.87 25.25
N GLU A 482 -7.36 -8.94 24.45
CA GLU A 482 -8.26 -10.09 24.43
C GLU A 482 -7.65 -11.27 23.67
N LEU A 483 -7.49 -12.41 24.33
CA LEU A 483 -6.88 -13.60 23.75
C LEU A 483 -7.90 -14.54 23.09
N ASP A 484 -9.18 -14.47 23.47
CA ASP A 484 -10.23 -15.18 22.74
C ASP A 484 -10.53 -14.48 21.43
N GLN A 485 -10.16 -15.11 20.32
CA GLN A 485 -10.27 -14.54 18.98
C GLN A 485 -11.70 -14.10 18.63
N ASN A 486 -12.71 -14.90 18.99
CA ASN A 486 -14.09 -14.56 18.67
C ASN A 486 -14.56 -13.32 19.43
N ARG A 487 -14.21 -13.25 20.73
CA ARG A 487 -14.53 -12.08 21.55
C ARG A 487 -13.79 -10.85 21.05
N ARG A 488 -12.52 -10.98 20.70
CA ARG A 488 -11.71 -9.90 20.15
C ARG A 488 -12.32 -9.36 18.85
N PHE A 489 -12.72 -10.23 17.94
CA PHE A 489 -13.38 -9.80 16.70
C PHE A 489 -14.73 -9.11 16.94
N LEU A 490 -15.49 -9.55 17.95
CA LEU A 490 -16.73 -8.85 18.34
C LEU A 490 -16.47 -7.44 18.86
N LEU A 491 -15.39 -7.21 19.61
CA LEU A 491 -14.99 -5.88 20.08
C LEU A 491 -14.65 -4.96 18.90
N TYR A 492 -13.84 -5.44 17.94
CA TYR A 492 -13.55 -4.68 16.74
C TYR A 492 -14.81 -4.40 15.90
N ASN A 493 -15.74 -5.35 15.76
CA ASN A 493 -16.99 -5.12 15.05
C ASN A 493 -17.89 -4.09 15.74
N GLN A 494 -17.88 -4.03 17.07
CA GLN A 494 -18.60 -2.99 17.81
C GLN A 494 -17.98 -1.60 17.58
N ALA A 495 -16.65 -1.50 17.58
CA ALA A 495 -15.93 -0.29 17.25
C ALA A 495 -16.21 0.13 15.79
N GLU A 496 -16.12 -0.81 14.86
CA GLU A 496 -16.40 -0.59 13.43
C GLU A 496 -17.81 -0.02 13.20
N GLN A 497 -18.85 -0.56 13.87
CA GLN A 497 -20.20 -0.05 13.71
C GLN A 497 -20.32 1.42 14.15
N ILE A 498 -19.65 1.81 15.26
CA ILE A 498 -19.66 3.20 15.71
C ILE A 498 -18.95 4.11 14.70
N VAL A 499 -17.80 3.66 14.18
CA VAL A 499 -17.04 4.40 13.17
C VAL A 499 -17.88 4.62 11.91
N VAL A 500 -18.54 3.56 11.41
CA VAL A 500 -19.40 3.65 10.23
C VAL A 500 -20.59 4.58 10.49
N ASP A 501 -21.20 4.50 11.68
CA ASP A 501 -22.33 5.36 12.05
C ASP A 501 -21.96 6.85 12.15
N GLU A 502 -20.74 7.19 12.60
CA GLU A 502 -20.26 8.57 12.77
C GLU A 502 -19.57 9.14 11.51
N ALA A 503 -19.29 8.28 10.53
CA ALA A 503 -18.75 8.63 9.21
C ALA A 503 -17.49 9.53 9.24
N PRO A 504 -16.41 9.20 9.99
CA PRO A 504 -15.13 9.90 9.82
C PRO A 504 -14.49 9.59 8.46
N ILE A 505 -14.88 8.48 7.85
CA ILE A 505 -14.63 8.14 6.45
C ILE A 505 -15.94 7.77 5.77
N PHE A 506 -15.96 7.85 4.45
CA PHE A 506 -17.04 7.32 3.62
C PHE A 506 -16.50 6.13 2.81
N PRO A 507 -16.76 4.89 3.26
CA PRO A 507 -16.39 3.68 2.52
C PRO A 507 -16.99 3.69 1.12
N LEU A 508 -16.17 3.47 0.09
CA LEU A 508 -16.60 3.46 -1.30
C LEU A 508 -16.66 2.05 -1.86
N TRP A 509 -15.48 1.41 -1.97
CA TRP A 509 -15.34 0.17 -2.71
C TRP A 509 -14.48 -0.84 -1.94
N PHE A 510 -14.90 -2.10 -2.01
CA PHE A 510 -14.04 -3.25 -1.81
C PHE A 510 -13.55 -3.77 -3.16
N ASP A 511 -12.37 -4.36 -3.18
CA ASP A 511 -11.87 -5.06 -4.35
C ASP A 511 -12.71 -6.31 -4.65
N THR A 512 -12.72 -6.73 -5.91
CA THR A 512 -13.44 -7.91 -6.39
C THR A 512 -12.50 -8.78 -7.20
N ASP A 513 -12.97 -9.96 -7.60
CA ASP A 513 -12.27 -10.76 -8.60
C ASP A 513 -12.03 -9.93 -9.86
N GLY A 514 -10.79 -9.91 -10.28
CA GLY A 514 -10.31 -9.17 -11.44
C GLY A 514 -9.73 -10.10 -12.49
N TYR A 515 -9.09 -9.52 -13.50
CA TYR A 515 -8.47 -10.23 -14.59
C TYR A 515 -7.10 -9.63 -14.92
N ALA A 516 -6.17 -10.50 -15.25
CA ALA A 516 -4.88 -10.11 -15.79
C ALA A 516 -4.52 -10.95 -17.01
N LEU A 517 -3.67 -10.40 -17.87
CA LEU A 517 -2.97 -11.16 -18.89
C LEU A 517 -1.56 -11.45 -18.39
N VAL A 518 -1.18 -12.72 -18.42
CA VAL A 518 0.15 -13.19 -18.01
C VAL A 518 0.77 -13.96 -19.16
N LYS A 519 1.94 -13.52 -19.64
CA LYS A 519 2.62 -14.17 -20.75
C LYS A 519 2.85 -15.67 -20.47
N PRO A 520 2.66 -16.54 -21.46
CA PRO A 520 2.69 -18.00 -21.25
C PRO A 520 4.05 -18.53 -20.79
N TRP A 521 5.11 -17.75 -20.96
CA TRP A 521 6.46 -18.09 -20.46
C TRP A 521 6.68 -17.71 -18.99
N VAL A 522 5.83 -16.87 -18.37
CA VAL A 522 5.87 -16.56 -16.95
C VAL A 522 5.22 -17.68 -16.16
N LYS A 523 5.93 -18.22 -15.17
CA LYS A 523 5.46 -19.28 -14.28
C LYS A 523 5.76 -18.94 -12.84
N GLY A 524 4.91 -19.40 -11.92
CA GLY A 524 5.09 -19.22 -10.47
C GLY A 524 4.76 -17.81 -9.95
N TYR A 525 4.31 -16.89 -10.81
CA TYR A 525 3.79 -15.61 -10.34
C TYR A 525 2.49 -15.82 -9.56
N SER A 526 2.39 -15.23 -8.38
CA SER A 526 1.22 -15.34 -7.51
C SER A 526 0.57 -13.97 -7.32
N PHE A 527 -0.75 -13.95 -7.44
CA PHE A 527 -1.55 -12.82 -6.97
C PHE A 527 -1.92 -13.09 -5.51
N THR A 528 -1.55 -12.17 -4.62
CA THR A 528 -1.79 -12.29 -3.18
C THR A 528 -2.69 -11.16 -2.71
N PRO A 529 -3.58 -11.39 -1.72
CA PRO A 529 -4.52 -10.37 -1.26
C PRO A 529 -3.86 -9.24 -0.46
N ILE A 530 -2.61 -9.44 -0.03
CA ILE A 530 -1.76 -8.44 0.62
C ILE A 530 -0.34 -8.47 0.03
N ILE A 531 0.50 -7.50 0.39
CA ILE A 531 1.88 -7.42 -0.10
C ILE A 531 2.75 -8.47 0.60
N VAL A 532 3.36 -9.33 -0.19
CA VAL A 532 4.37 -10.30 0.24
C VAL A 532 5.47 -10.40 -0.83
N PRO A 533 6.70 -10.87 -0.52
CA PRO A 533 7.72 -11.15 -1.53
C PRO A 533 7.20 -12.18 -2.54
N LYS A 534 7.28 -11.88 -3.84
CA LYS A 534 6.65 -12.72 -4.88
C LYS A 534 7.54 -13.06 -6.07
N TYR A 535 8.58 -12.27 -6.34
CA TYR A 535 9.38 -12.47 -7.55
C TYR A 535 10.39 -13.63 -7.40
N LYS A 536 10.76 -14.02 -6.18
CA LYS A 536 11.73 -15.12 -5.96
C LYS A 536 11.23 -16.48 -6.45
N ASP A 537 9.92 -16.72 -6.39
CA ASP A 537 9.32 -18.05 -6.68
C ASP A 537 8.97 -18.23 -8.16
N MET A 538 9.04 -17.15 -8.94
CA MET A 538 8.72 -17.18 -10.36
C MET A 538 9.92 -17.60 -11.24
N TYR A 539 9.61 -18.06 -12.47
CA TYR A 539 10.62 -18.35 -13.48
C TYR A 539 10.09 -18.11 -14.90
N ILE A 540 11.01 -17.88 -15.83
CA ILE A 540 10.71 -17.62 -17.23
C ILE A 540 11.04 -18.87 -18.05
N LEU A 541 10.07 -19.40 -18.79
CA LEU A 541 10.29 -20.47 -19.77
C LEU A 541 10.82 -19.87 -21.07
N HIS A 542 12.01 -20.30 -21.50
CA HIS A 542 12.47 -19.98 -22.84
C HIS A 542 11.72 -20.85 -23.86
N LEU A 543 10.65 -20.30 -24.43
CA LEU A 543 9.99 -20.93 -25.55
C LEU A 543 10.94 -20.87 -26.75
N ASN A 544 11.45 -22.02 -27.20
CA ASN A 544 12.12 -22.09 -28.46
C ASN A 544 11.12 -21.60 -29.54
N LYS A 545 11.34 -20.41 -30.08
CA LYS A 545 10.61 -19.98 -31.28
C LYS A 545 11.08 -20.92 -32.41
N GLY A 546 10.31 -22.00 -32.64
CA GLY A 546 10.55 -22.94 -33.76
C GLY A 546 10.35 -22.25 -35.11
#